data_c8bbb9cf34b6f0cab72bf0465215a90f
#
_entry.id   c8bbb9cf34b6f0cab72bf0465215a90f
#
_cell.length_a   1.000
_cell.length_b   1.000
_cell.length_c   1.000
_cell.angle_alpha   90.00
_cell.angle_beta   90.00
_cell.angle_gamma   90.00
#
_symmetry.space_group_name_H-M   'P 1'
#
loop_
_entity.id
_entity.type
_entity.pdbx_description
1 polymer ?
#
loop_
_entity_poly.entity_id
_entity_poly.type
_entity_poly.pdbx_seq_one_letter_code
_entity_poly.pdbx_strand_id
1 'polypeptide(L)'
;MADDQPYSWTGRFAELDRNDQRAVAKLVKEGGAIPDTIEQILPRLGRSHRVELLRERGTHRIVGAGVLKDPSANYRQNKFAEAGVAIEGYADAPELGYVVVESDREGQGLGERLVRAVADPLTQSCFATTDNPRMHGKLHRAGFSRQGREWQGARGKLSLWTRPAR
;
A
#
# COMPACT_ATOMS: atom_id res chain seq x y z
N MET A 1 18.37 15.23 17.32
CA MET A 1 17.05 14.63 17.62
C MET A 1 16.06 14.71 16.47
N ALA A 2 16.07 15.75 15.68
CA ALA A 2 15.35 15.75 14.39
C ALA A 2 15.98 14.83 13.33
N ASP A 3 17.18 14.35 13.56
CA ASP A 3 17.96 13.57 12.61
C ASP A 3 17.64 12.06 12.59
N ASP A 4 16.78 11.59 13.48
CA ASP A 4 16.45 10.15 13.55
C ASP A 4 15.24 9.75 12.71
N GLN A 5 14.61 10.72 12.06
CA GLN A 5 13.48 10.43 11.17
C GLN A 5 13.99 9.88 9.83
N PRO A 6 13.39 8.81 9.34
CA PRO A 6 13.78 8.26 8.04
C PRO A 6 13.46 9.26 6.93
N TYR A 7 14.23 9.17 5.84
CA TYR A 7 13.99 9.96 4.65
C TYR A 7 13.20 9.19 3.60
N SER A 8 12.49 9.92 2.73
CA SER A 8 11.64 9.35 1.69
C SER A 8 12.41 9.09 0.40
N TRP A 9 12.07 7.98 -0.26
CA TRP A 9 12.49 7.67 -1.62
C TRP A 9 11.25 7.31 -2.44
N THR A 10 11.17 7.83 -3.65
CA THR A 10 10.05 7.59 -4.57
C THR A 10 10.59 7.10 -5.89
N GLY A 11 10.00 6.06 -6.46
CA GLY A 11 10.38 5.60 -7.78
C GLY A 11 9.68 4.31 -8.19
N ARG A 12 10.15 3.75 -9.29
CA ARG A 12 9.68 2.45 -9.78
C ARG A 12 10.48 1.34 -9.11
N PHE A 13 9.83 0.22 -8.83
CA PHE A 13 10.49 -0.91 -8.20
C PHE A 13 11.73 -1.38 -8.97
N ALA A 14 11.68 -1.34 -10.32
CA ALA A 14 12.80 -1.73 -11.19
C ALA A 14 14.05 -0.84 -11.04
N GLU A 15 13.91 0.37 -10.48
CA GLU A 15 15.05 1.27 -10.25
C GLU A 15 15.87 0.88 -9.02
N LEU A 16 15.32 0.02 -8.17
CA LEU A 16 16.02 -0.48 -6.98
C LEU A 16 17.02 -1.57 -7.37
N ASP A 17 18.14 -1.63 -6.67
CA ASP A 17 19.06 -2.76 -6.81
C ASP A 17 18.42 -4.04 -6.25
N ARG A 18 19.05 -5.18 -6.53
CA ARG A 18 18.52 -6.49 -6.16
C ARG A 18 18.36 -6.65 -4.64
N ASN A 19 19.28 -6.11 -3.86
CA ASN A 19 19.23 -6.19 -2.40
C ASN A 19 18.06 -5.37 -1.86
N ASP A 20 17.85 -4.17 -2.36
CA ASP A 20 16.73 -3.32 -1.96
C ASP A 20 15.39 -3.91 -2.39
N GLN A 21 15.32 -4.49 -3.59
CA GLN A 21 14.11 -5.19 -4.05
C GLN A 21 13.71 -6.32 -3.09
N ARG A 22 14.69 -7.13 -2.67
CA ARG A 22 14.43 -8.20 -1.71
C ARG A 22 14.07 -7.67 -0.32
N ALA A 23 14.69 -6.57 0.10
CA ALA A 23 14.36 -5.93 1.37
C ALA A 23 12.91 -5.43 1.40
N VAL A 24 12.42 -4.83 0.31
CA VAL A 24 11.03 -4.42 0.18
C VAL A 24 10.10 -5.63 0.23
N ALA A 25 10.39 -6.69 -0.53
CA ALA A 25 9.58 -7.90 -0.56
C ALA A 25 9.53 -8.58 0.83
N LYS A 26 10.65 -8.61 1.55
CA LYS A 26 10.72 -9.14 2.90
C LYS A 26 9.84 -8.34 3.87
N LEU A 27 9.89 -7.02 3.78
CA LEU A 27 9.10 -6.13 4.62
C LEU A 27 7.59 -6.33 4.35
N VAL A 28 7.19 -6.45 3.08
CA VAL A 28 5.80 -6.74 2.70
C VAL A 28 5.36 -8.10 3.26
N LYS A 29 6.20 -9.12 3.18
CA LYS A 29 5.91 -10.45 3.73
C LYS A 29 5.75 -10.40 5.26
N GLU A 30 6.65 -9.71 5.94
CA GLU A 30 6.60 -9.55 7.41
C GLU A 30 5.36 -8.78 7.87
N GLY A 31 4.83 -7.89 7.04
CA GLY A 31 3.56 -7.23 7.28
C GLY A 31 2.36 -8.16 7.31
N GLY A 32 2.50 -9.37 6.79
CA GLY A 32 1.52 -10.46 6.94
C GLY A 32 0.23 -10.31 6.13
N ALA A 33 0.15 -9.33 5.23
CA ALA A 33 -1.07 -9.08 4.45
C ALA A 33 -1.37 -10.17 3.42
N ILE A 34 -0.35 -10.91 3.01
CA ILE A 34 -0.45 -11.97 2.00
C ILE A 34 0.39 -13.17 2.42
N PRO A 35 -0.08 -14.40 2.14
CA PRO A 35 0.64 -15.63 2.51
C PRO A 35 1.77 -15.98 1.53
N ASP A 36 2.07 -15.13 0.58
CA ASP A 36 3.00 -15.41 -0.51
C ASP A 36 4.47 -15.44 -0.04
N THR A 37 5.29 -16.17 -0.78
CA THR A 37 6.75 -16.17 -0.59
C THR A 37 7.35 -14.89 -1.16
N ILE A 38 8.61 -14.59 -0.79
CA ILE A 38 9.34 -13.45 -1.35
C ILE A 38 9.42 -13.55 -2.88
N GLU A 39 9.66 -14.74 -3.41
CA GLU A 39 9.73 -15.00 -4.85
C GLU A 39 8.41 -14.74 -5.57
N GLN A 40 7.28 -14.92 -4.90
CA GLN A 40 5.95 -14.58 -5.43
C GLN A 40 5.62 -13.10 -5.31
N ILE A 41 6.14 -12.44 -4.28
CA ILE A 41 5.93 -11.00 -4.04
C ILE A 41 6.72 -10.15 -5.04
N LEU A 42 7.96 -10.53 -5.34
CA LEU A 42 8.85 -9.74 -6.22
C LEU A 42 8.21 -9.40 -7.59
N PRO A 43 7.61 -10.35 -8.33
CA PRO A 43 6.97 -10.00 -9.60
C PRO A 43 5.78 -9.04 -9.45
N ARG A 44 5.04 -9.15 -8.36
CA ARG A 44 3.91 -8.24 -8.09
C ARG A 44 4.39 -6.82 -7.85
N LEU A 45 5.47 -6.65 -7.10
CA LEU A 45 6.10 -5.35 -6.90
C LEU A 45 6.64 -4.79 -8.21
N GLY A 46 7.20 -5.66 -9.06
CA GLY A 46 7.70 -5.27 -10.38
C GLY A 46 6.63 -4.72 -11.32
N ARG A 47 5.37 -5.13 -11.14
CA ARG A 47 4.24 -4.63 -11.92
C ARG A 47 3.58 -3.39 -11.33
N SER A 48 4.00 -2.95 -10.14
CA SER A 48 3.44 -1.76 -9.51
C SER A 48 3.76 -0.50 -10.30
N HIS A 49 2.91 0.51 -10.17
CA HIS A 49 3.14 1.82 -10.80
C HIS A 49 4.27 2.58 -10.13
N ARG A 50 4.32 2.52 -8.78
CA ARG A 50 5.24 3.33 -8.00
C ARG A 50 5.39 2.74 -6.60
N VAL A 51 6.58 2.92 -6.03
CA VAL A 51 6.91 2.52 -4.66
C VAL A 51 7.40 3.74 -3.89
N GLU A 52 6.87 3.91 -2.70
CA GLU A 52 7.34 4.89 -1.72
C GLU A 52 8.09 4.14 -0.63
N LEU A 53 9.30 4.57 -0.34
CA LEU A 53 10.13 3.96 0.70
C LEU A 53 10.49 4.98 1.77
N LEU A 54 10.62 4.48 2.99
CA LEU A 54 11.27 5.19 4.08
C LEU A 54 12.60 4.50 4.36
N ARG A 55 13.67 5.29 4.33
CA ARG A 55 15.04 4.81 4.57
C ARG A 55 15.62 5.45 5.82
N GLU A 56 16.27 4.65 6.61
CA GLU A 56 17.00 5.10 7.78
C GLU A 56 18.19 5.96 7.35
N ARG A 57 18.37 7.09 8.03
CA ARG A 57 19.54 7.94 7.79
C ARG A 57 20.82 7.22 8.22
N GLY A 58 21.89 7.45 7.49
CA GLY A 58 23.18 6.84 7.75
C GLY A 58 23.38 5.47 7.13
N THR A 59 22.49 4.53 7.42
CA THR A 59 22.56 3.16 6.87
C THR A 59 21.89 2.99 5.52
N HIS A 60 20.92 3.87 5.19
CA HIS A 60 20.04 3.78 4.03
C HIS A 60 19.13 2.53 4.03
N ARG A 61 19.04 1.84 5.16
CA ARG A 61 18.21 0.65 5.32
C ARG A 61 16.73 1.00 5.16
N ILE A 62 15.99 0.16 4.45
CA ILE A 62 14.55 0.36 4.23
C ILE A 62 13.79 -0.06 5.49
N VAL A 63 13.00 0.86 6.04
CA VAL A 63 12.23 0.66 7.27
C VAL A 63 10.72 0.77 7.05
N GLY A 64 10.29 1.18 5.87
CA GLY A 64 8.88 1.25 5.50
C GLY A 64 8.70 1.28 3.99
N ALA A 65 7.54 0.82 3.54
CA ALA A 65 7.16 0.82 2.14
C ALA A 65 5.66 1.06 1.98
N GLY A 66 5.31 1.78 0.92
CA GLY A 66 3.95 1.92 0.43
C GLY A 66 3.95 1.76 -1.08
N VAL A 67 2.95 1.09 -1.62
CA VAL A 67 2.95 0.69 -3.03
C VAL A 67 1.68 1.17 -3.71
N LEU A 68 1.81 1.76 -4.89
CA LEU A 68 0.71 2.00 -5.81
C LEU A 68 0.68 0.82 -6.78
N LYS A 69 -0.23 -0.11 -6.52
CA LYS A 69 -0.35 -1.36 -7.27
C LYS A 69 -1.07 -1.15 -8.59
N ASP A 70 -0.75 -2.00 -9.56
CA ASP A 70 -1.45 -2.11 -10.83
C ASP A 70 -2.21 -3.45 -10.87
N PRO A 71 -3.41 -3.54 -10.27
CA PRO A 71 -4.14 -4.79 -10.20
C PRO A 71 -4.74 -5.18 -11.55
N SER A 72 -4.95 -6.50 -11.74
CA SER A 72 -5.69 -6.97 -12.91
C SER A 72 -7.15 -6.51 -12.87
N ALA A 73 -7.80 -6.43 -14.03
CA ALA A 73 -9.21 -6.08 -14.13
C ALA A 73 -10.09 -7.05 -13.31
N ASN A 74 -9.80 -8.35 -13.36
CA ASN A 74 -10.55 -9.36 -12.60
C ASN A 74 -10.41 -9.16 -11.09
N TYR A 75 -9.20 -8.91 -10.60
CA TYR A 75 -8.99 -8.62 -9.18
C TYR A 75 -9.81 -7.41 -8.75
N ARG A 76 -9.72 -6.33 -9.50
CA ARG A 76 -10.45 -5.08 -9.21
C ARG A 76 -11.95 -5.30 -9.17
N GLN A 77 -12.50 -5.95 -10.19
CA GLN A 77 -13.92 -6.29 -10.25
C GLN A 77 -14.37 -7.14 -9.06
N ASN A 78 -13.56 -8.14 -8.68
CA ASN A 78 -13.88 -9.01 -7.55
C ASN A 78 -13.94 -8.23 -6.23
N LYS A 79 -13.02 -7.30 -5.98
CA LYS A 79 -13.01 -6.52 -4.75
C LYS A 79 -14.24 -5.60 -4.66
N PHE A 80 -14.62 -4.97 -5.74
CA PHE A 80 -15.84 -4.14 -5.79
C PHE A 80 -17.09 -5.00 -5.62
N ALA A 81 -17.16 -6.16 -6.27
CA ALA A 81 -18.29 -7.07 -6.14
C ALA A 81 -18.43 -7.61 -4.71
N GLU A 82 -17.32 -7.98 -4.04
CA GLU A 82 -17.32 -8.43 -2.66
C GLU A 82 -17.89 -7.36 -1.72
N ALA A 83 -17.55 -6.10 -1.97
CA ALA A 83 -18.08 -4.98 -1.20
C ALA A 83 -19.51 -4.60 -1.58
N GLY A 84 -20.05 -5.12 -2.69
CA GLY A 84 -21.36 -4.74 -3.22
C GLY A 84 -21.40 -3.34 -3.82
N VAL A 85 -20.30 -2.90 -4.41
CA VAL A 85 -20.13 -1.54 -4.94
C VAL A 85 -19.93 -1.59 -6.46
N ALA A 86 -20.61 -0.70 -7.20
CA ALA A 86 -20.40 -0.56 -8.62
C ALA A 86 -18.99 -0.05 -8.92
N ILE A 87 -18.35 -0.62 -9.95
CA ILE A 87 -16.98 -0.30 -10.33
C ILE A 87 -16.85 0.97 -11.16
N GLU A 88 -17.96 1.57 -11.59
CA GLU A 88 -17.95 2.76 -12.45
C GLU A 88 -17.10 3.87 -11.84
N GLY A 89 -16.22 4.46 -12.66
CA GLY A 89 -15.24 5.46 -12.23
C GLY A 89 -13.94 4.86 -11.65
N TYR A 90 -13.91 3.54 -11.44
CA TYR A 90 -12.74 2.84 -10.86
C TYR A 90 -12.28 1.66 -11.72
N ALA A 91 -12.78 1.51 -12.93
CA ALA A 91 -12.47 0.35 -13.79
C ALA A 91 -10.99 0.20 -14.10
N ASP A 92 -10.25 1.32 -14.13
CA ASP A 92 -8.80 1.35 -14.38
C ASP A 92 -8.02 1.91 -13.19
N ALA A 93 -8.66 2.01 -12.02
CA ALA A 93 -8.04 2.63 -10.86
C ALA A 93 -6.89 1.78 -10.30
N PRO A 94 -5.76 2.40 -9.95
CA PRO A 94 -4.72 1.73 -9.19
C PRO A 94 -5.19 1.47 -7.75
N GLU A 95 -4.49 0.56 -7.08
CA GLU A 95 -4.75 0.22 -5.68
C GLU A 95 -3.58 0.69 -4.81
N LEU A 96 -3.89 1.49 -3.79
CA LEU A 96 -2.94 1.76 -2.71
C LEU A 96 -2.86 0.50 -1.83
N GLY A 97 -1.68 -0.10 -1.74
CA GLY A 97 -1.53 -1.32 -0.99
C GLY A 97 -0.13 -1.55 -0.47
N TYR A 98 0.05 -2.65 0.25
CA TYR A 98 1.30 -3.01 0.89
C TYR A 98 1.91 -1.86 1.69
N VAL A 99 1.11 -1.16 2.50
CA VAL A 99 1.64 -0.17 3.43
C VAL A 99 2.16 -0.92 4.64
N VAL A 100 3.46 -0.89 4.83
CA VAL A 100 4.13 -1.65 5.89
C VAL A 100 5.28 -0.84 6.47
N VAL A 101 5.41 -0.90 7.80
CA VAL A 101 6.49 -0.28 8.57
C VAL A 101 7.09 -1.37 9.45
N GLU A 102 8.39 -1.35 9.66
CA GLU A 102 9.03 -2.26 10.61
C GLU A 102 8.35 -2.18 11.98
N SER A 103 8.20 -3.33 12.62
CA SER A 103 7.43 -3.45 13.87
C SER A 103 7.97 -2.58 15.01
N ASP A 104 9.29 -2.40 15.09
CA ASP A 104 9.93 -1.57 16.11
C ASP A 104 9.80 -0.07 15.83
N ARG A 105 9.27 0.32 14.69
CA ARG A 105 9.03 1.73 14.30
C ARG A 105 7.55 2.08 14.21
N GLU A 106 6.67 1.21 14.64
CA GLU A 106 5.24 1.49 14.70
C GLU A 106 4.95 2.59 15.73
N GLY A 107 3.85 3.33 15.54
CA GLY A 107 3.45 4.40 16.44
C GLY A 107 4.16 5.73 16.24
N GLN A 108 5.00 5.86 15.20
CA GLN A 108 5.74 7.09 14.88
C GLN A 108 5.12 7.90 13.73
N GLY A 109 3.93 7.53 13.28
CA GLY A 109 3.25 8.20 12.15
C GLY A 109 3.80 7.85 10.78
N LEU A 110 4.67 6.85 10.67
CA LEU A 110 5.32 6.48 9.42
C LEU A 110 4.34 5.83 8.42
N GLY A 111 3.40 5.03 8.92
CA GLY A 111 2.36 4.43 8.07
C GLY A 111 1.47 5.49 7.42
N GLU A 112 1.06 6.50 8.15
CA GLU A 112 0.30 7.64 7.59
C GLU A 112 1.13 8.42 6.57
N ARG A 113 2.39 8.64 6.86
CA ARG A 113 3.31 9.31 5.93
C ARG A 113 3.41 8.55 4.59
N LEU A 114 3.48 7.23 4.64
CA LEU A 114 3.50 6.38 3.44
C LEU A 114 2.18 6.44 2.67
N VAL A 115 1.05 6.34 3.37
CA VAL A 115 -0.28 6.45 2.72
C VAL A 115 -0.40 7.77 1.98
N ARG A 116 -0.03 8.87 2.60
CA ARG A 116 -0.06 10.20 1.97
C ARG A 116 0.92 10.30 0.81
N ALA A 117 2.12 9.77 0.96
CA ALA A 117 3.12 9.81 -0.11
C ALA A 117 2.63 9.09 -1.37
N VAL A 118 1.91 7.97 -1.21
CA VAL A 118 1.30 7.24 -2.35
C VAL A 118 0.10 8.01 -2.91
N ALA A 119 -0.78 8.51 -2.05
CA ALA A 119 -2.08 9.05 -2.46
C ALA A 119 -2.02 10.50 -2.94
N ASP A 120 -1.28 11.39 -2.26
CA ASP A 120 -1.36 12.82 -2.49
C ASP A 120 -0.99 13.27 -3.93
N PRO A 121 0.00 12.65 -4.60
CA PRO A 121 0.32 13.01 -5.99
C PRO A 121 -0.73 12.58 -7.01
N LEU A 122 -1.67 11.69 -6.65
CA LEU A 122 -2.62 11.13 -7.61
C LEU A 122 -3.72 12.13 -7.95
N THR A 123 -4.00 12.27 -9.24
CA THR A 123 -5.16 13.02 -9.77
C THR A 123 -6.28 12.09 -10.21
N GLN A 124 -5.95 10.83 -10.51
CA GLN A 124 -6.91 9.80 -10.91
C GLN A 124 -7.59 9.16 -9.71
N SER A 125 -8.69 8.47 -9.95
CA SER A 125 -9.34 7.65 -8.93
C SER A 125 -8.41 6.54 -8.43
N CYS A 126 -8.56 6.19 -7.16
CA CYS A 126 -7.74 5.17 -6.51
C CYS A 126 -8.61 4.41 -5.50
N PHE A 127 -8.30 3.15 -5.26
CA PHE A 127 -8.97 2.37 -4.22
C PHE A 127 -7.95 1.67 -3.32
N ALA A 128 -8.43 1.17 -2.21
CA ALA A 128 -7.66 0.36 -1.29
C ALA A 128 -8.57 -0.67 -0.63
N THR A 129 -8.01 -1.82 -0.27
CA THR A 129 -8.68 -2.81 0.57
C THR A 129 -7.82 -3.07 1.80
N THR A 130 -8.45 -3.22 2.96
CA THR A 130 -7.70 -3.48 4.19
C THR A 130 -8.51 -4.34 5.16
N ASP A 131 -7.80 -5.24 5.85
CA ASP A 131 -8.32 -5.98 7.00
C ASP A 131 -7.79 -5.42 8.33
N ASN A 132 -7.03 -4.33 8.28
CA ASN A 132 -6.41 -3.71 9.44
C ASN A 132 -7.16 -2.44 9.85
N PRO A 133 -7.87 -2.43 11.00
CA PRO A 133 -8.60 -1.25 11.46
C PRO A 133 -7.72 -0.01 11.66
N ARG A 134 -6.42 -0.18 11.91
CA ARG A 134 -5.47 0.94 12.04
C ARG A 134 -5.31 1.72 10.74
N MET A 135 -5.61 1.11 9.59
CA MET A 135 -5.56 1.77 8.29
C MET A 135 -6.76 2.69 8.05
N HIS A 136 -7.90 2.46 8.72
CA HIS A 136 -9.13 3.21 8.45
C HIS A 136 -8.94 4.73 8.59
N GLY A 137 -8.38 5.17 9.71
CA GLY A 137 -8.13 6.60 9.93
C GLY A 137 -7.11 7.20 8.95
N LYS A 138 -6.07 6.43 8.63
CA LYS A 138 -5.03 6.87 7.68
C LYS A 138 -5.59 7.06 6.28
N LEU A 139 -6.42 6.11 5.83
CA LEU A 139 -7.10 6.20 4.53
C LEU A 139 -8.08 7.37 4.49
N HIS A 140 -8.87 7.54 5.55
CA HIS A 140 -9.82 8.66 5.64
C HIS A 140 -9.10 10.01 5.53
N ARG A 141 -8.02 10.20 6.29
CA ARG A 141 -7.23 11.43 6.24
C ARG A 141 -6.54 11.67 4.90
N ALA A 142 -6.33 10.62 4.11
CA ALA A 142 -5.80 10.72 2.75
C ALA A 142 -6.87 10.91 1.67
N GLY A 143 -8.12 11.11 2.07
CA GLY A 143 -9.23 11.40 1.14
C GLY A 143 -10.01 10.19 0.68
N PHE A 144 -9.76 9.00 1.25
CA PHE A 144 -10.54 7.81 0.95
C PHE A 144 -11.79 7.76 1.82
N SER A 145 -12.86 7.21 1.26
CA SER A 145 -14.09 6.91 1.99
C SER A 145 -14.40 5.42 1.89
N ARG A 146 -14.86 4.85 2.99
CA ARG A 146 -15.29 3.45 3.02
C ARG A 146 -16.54 3.27 2.18
N GLN A 147 -16.58 2.19 1.37
CA GLN A 147 -17.68 1.87 0.48
C GLN A 147 -18.21 0.47 0.72
N GLY A 148 -19.54 0.33 0.68
CA GLY A 148 -20.19 -0.96 0.72
C GLY A 148 -20.07 -1.70 2.04
N ARG A 149 -20.13 -3.03 1.95
CA ARG A 149 -20.06 -3.94 3.09
C ARG A 149 -18.65 -4.51 3.29
N GLU A 150 -18.37 -4.93 4.51
CA GLU A 150 -17.22 -5.79 4.79
C GLU A 150 -17.47 -7.20 4.27
N TRP A 151 -16.39 -7.91 3.98
CA TRP A 151 -16.45 -9.33 3.61
C TRP A 151 -15.29 -10.09 4.28
N GLN A 152 -15.47 -11.40 4.40
CA GLN A 152 -14.47 -12.24 5.07
C GLN A 152 -13.25 -12.45 4.18
N GLY A 153 -12.07 -12.03 4.65
CA GLY A 153 -10.78 -12.30 4.04
C GLY A 153 -10.03 -13.40 4.79
N ALA A 154 -8.80 -13.65 4.40
CA ALA A 154 -7.96 -14.72 4.98
C ALA A 154 -7.61 -14.47 6.45
N ARG A 155 -7.41 -13.21 6.87
CA ARG A 155 -7.01 -12.84 8.23
C ARG A 155 -8.10 -12.16 9.03
N GLY A 156 -9.15 -11.68 8.39
CA GLY A 156 -10.21 -10.95 9.05
C GLY A 156 -11.12 -10.29 8.03
N LYS A 157 -11.97 -9.40 8.51
CA LYS A 157 -12.91 -8.70 7.61
C LYS A 157 -12.20 -7.61 6.82
N LEU A 158 -12.32 -7.70 5.49
CA LEU A 158 -11.84 -6.69 4.56
C LEU A 158 -12.90 -5.62 4.36
N SER A 159 -12.45 -4.40 4.09
CA SER A 159 -13.28 -3.28 3.67
C SER A 159 -12.69 -2.60 2.45
N LEU A 160 -13.55 -2.03 1.62
CA LEU A 160 -13.19 -1.28 0.41
C LEU A 160 -13.21 0.21 0.71
N TRP A 161 -12.18 0.89 0.25
CA TRP A 161 -12.01 2.34 0.38
C TRP A 161 -11.75 2.94 -0.99
N THR A 162 -12.42 4.02 -1.31
CA THR A 162 -12.26 4.68 -2.61
C THR A 162 -11.96 6.16 -2.44
N ARG A 163 -11.19 6.67 -3.37
CA ARG A 163 -10.88 8.08 -3.50
C ARG A 163 -11.14 8.49 -4.95
N PRO A 164 -12.09 9.40 -5.20
CA PRO A 164 -12.40 9.84 -6.57
C PRO A 164 -11.25 10.65 -7.19
N ALA A 165 -11.28 10.78 -8.52
CA ALA A 165 -10.37 11.66 -9.26
C ALA A 165 -10.51 13.10 -8.75
N ARG A 166 -9.42 13.85 -8.79
CA ARG A 166 -9.38 15.27 -8.41
C ARG A 166 -9.25 16.16 -9.63
#